data_2728905be3b77fc5d65df020b3c11dc9
#
_entry.id   2728905be3b77fc5d65df020b3c11dc9
#
_cell.length_a   1.000
_cell.length_b   1.000
_cell.length_c   1.000
_cell.angle_alpha   90.00
_cell.angle_beta   90.00
_cell.angle_gamma   90.00
#
_symmetry.space_group_name_H-M   'P 1'
#
loop_
_entity.id
_entity.type
_entity.pdbx_description
1 polymer ?
#
loop_
_entity_poly.entity_id
_entity_poly.type
_entity_poly.pdbx_seq_one_letter_code
_entity_poly.pdbx_strand_id
1 'polypeptide(L)' 'PQAIDLPGGAAAVALTQGPGWYAVVTDDDRILIYDRTTGALRQTVQVATPD' A
#
# COMPACT_ATOMS: atom_id res chain seq x y z
N PRO A 1 -13.96 -10.78 5.89
CA PRO A 1 -13.06 -9.81 5.28
C PRO A 1 -12.14 -9.19 6.31
N GLN A 2 -10.91 -9.01 5.93
CA GLN A 2 -9.93 -8.40 6.80
C GLN A 2 -9.86 -6.90 6.54
N ALA A 3 -9.77 -6.15 7.63
CA ALA A 3 -9.47 -4.74 7.54
C ALA A 3 -7.99 -4.54 7.72
N ILE A 4 -7.39 -3.74 6.85
CA ILE A 4 -5.98 -3.37 6.94
C ILE A 4 -5.92 -1.93 7.40
N ASP A 5 -5.24 -1.71 8.52
CA ASP A 5 -5.01 -0.35 8.99
C ASP A 5 -3.90 0.29 8.17
N LEU A 6 -4.23 1.35 7.47
CA LEU A 6 -3.29 2.06 6.63
C LEU A 6 -2.93 3.41 7.26
N PRO A 7 -1.69 3.88 7.03
CA PRO A 7 -1.27 5.18 7.53
C PRO A 7 -2.17 6.29 7.01
N GLY A 8 -2.49 7.25 7.85
CA GLY A 8 -3.29 8.40 7.46
C GLY A 8 -4.77 8.14 7.26
N GLY A 9 -5.25 6.97 7.68
CA GLY A 9 -6.67 6.63 7.54
C GLY A 9 -7.10 6.33 6.11
N ALA A 10 -6.15 6.07 5.22
CA ALA A 10 -6.45 5.79 3.82
C ALA A 10 -7.14 4.43 3.67
N ALA A 11 -7.90 4.27 2.60
CA ALA A 11 -8.54 3.03 2.25
C ALA A 11 -7.80 2.35 1.10
N ALA A 12 -7.70 1.02 1.14
CA ALA A 12 -7.09 0.26 0.06
C ALA A 12 -8.07 0.14 -1.11
N VAL A 13 -7.60 0.49 -2.31
CA VAL A 13 -8.41 0.38 -3.52
C VAL A 13 -7.91 -0.74 -4.43
N ALA A 14 -6.69 -1.21 -4.25
CA ALA A 14 -6.14 -2.31 -5.00
C ALA A 14 -5.01 -2.96 -4.21
N LEU A 15 -4.75 -4.22 -4.52
CA LEU A 15 -3.69 -4.99 -3.88
C LEU A 15 -2.99 -5.81 -4.94
N THR A 16 -1.66 -5.84 -4.90
CA THR A 16 -0.87 -6.72 -5.74
C THR A 16 0.25 -7.35 -4.94
N GLN A 17 0.80 -8.45 -5.42
CA GLN A 17 1.84 -9.18 -4.72
C GLN A 17 3.00 -9.47 -5.64
N GLY A 18 4.21 -9.38 -5.08
CA GLY A 18 5.42 -9.85 -5.70
C GLY A 18 6.04 -10.97 -4.87
N PRO A 19 7.22 -11.45 -5.29
CA PRO A 19 7.93 -12.49 -4.53
C PRO A 19 8.55 -11.87 -3.27
N GLY A 20 7.96 -12.05 -2.14
CA GLY A 20 8.47 -11.56 -0.87
C GLY A 20 7.96 -10.19 -0.45
N TRP A 21 7.03 -9.60 -1.21
CA TRP A 21 6.43 -8.31 -0.87
C TRP A 21 5.00 -8.24 -1.38
N TYR A 22 4.24 -7.28 -0.85
CA TYR A 22 2.94 -6.94 -1.43
C TYR A 22 2.78 -5.42 -1.42
N ALA A 23 1.96 -4.92 -2.33
CA ALA A 23 1.74 -3.51 -2.50
C ALA A 23 0.25 -3.19 -2.40
N VAL A 24 -0.06 -2.11 -1.69
CA VAL A 24 -1.43 -1.63 -1.50
C VAL A 24 -1.54 -0.27 -2.14
N VAL A 25 -2.47 -0.13 -3.08
CA VAL A 25 -2.79 1.17 -3.67
C VAL A 25 -3.88 1.81 -2.81
N THR A 26 -3.64 3.03 -2.36
CA THR A 26 -4.57 3.73 -1.47
C THR A 26 -5.40 4.75 -2.23
N ASP A 27 -6.51 5.16 -1.62
CA ASP A 27 -7.41 6.13 -2.23
C ASP A 27 -6.88 7.56 -2.23
N ASP A 28 -5.74 7.80 -1.57
CA ASP A 28 -5.07 9.09 -1.57
C ASP A 28 -3.82 9.10 -2.46
N ASP A 29 -3.82 8.26 -3.50
CA ASP A 29 -2.79 8.21 -4.54
C ASP A 29 -1.41 7.81 -4.03
N ARG A 30 -1.38 6.87 -3.10
CA ARG A 30 -0.12 6.30 -2.61
C ARG A 30 -0.07 4.81 -2.90
N ILE A 31 1.15 4.30 -3.05
CA ILE A 31 1.39 2.87 -3.14
C ILE A 31 2.30 2.49 -1.99
N LEU A 32 1.80 1.65 -1.10
CA LEU A 32 2.53 1.22 0.08
C LEU A 32 3.04 -0.19 -0.16
N ILE A 33 4.36 -0.37 -0.04
CA ILE A 33 4.99 -1.66 -0.30
C ILE A 33 5.47 -2.24 1.03
N TYR A 34 4.96 -3.41 1.35
CA TYR A 34 5.21 -4.10 2.61
C TYR A 34 6.05 -5.35 2.38
N ASP A 35 6.89 -5.65 3.37
CA ASP A 35 7.60 -6.91 3.40
C ASP A 35 6.61 -8.02 3.75
N ARG A 36 6.57 -9.05 2.93
CA ARG A 36 5.60 -10.13 3.10
C ARG A 36 5.91 -11.00 4.32
N THR A 37 7.18 -11.10 4.69
CA THR A 37 7.59 -11.95 5.80
C THR A 37 7.34 -11.29 7.14
N THR A 38 7.65 -10.00 7.26
CA THR A 38 7.57 -9.28 8.53
C THR A 38 6.34 -8.40 8.65
N GLY A 39 5.70 -8.06 7.53
CA GLY A 39 4.60 -7.10 7.51
C GLY A 39 5.04 -5.66 7.62
N ALA A 40 6.35 -5.39 7.63
CA ALA A 40 6.86 -4.04 7.79
C ALA A 40 6.72 -3.25 6.50
N LEU A 41 6.39 -1.97 6.63
CA LEU A 41 6.34 -1.06 5.49
C LEU A 41 7.76 -0.81 4.99
N ARG A 42 8.01 -1.13 3.72
CA ARG A 42 9.34 -0.99 3.12
C ARG A 42 9.49 0.29 2.33
N GLN A 43 8.43 0.72 1.67
CA GLN A 43 8.52 1.80 0.70
C GLN A 43 7.16 2.44 0.51
N THR A 44 7.14 3.75 0.36
CA THR A 44 5.93 4.49 0.00
C THR A 44 6.19 5.24 -1.29
N VAL A 45 5.33 5.05 -2.28
CA VAL A 45 5.41 5.75 -3.55
C VAL A 45 4.24 6.71 -3.64
N GLN A 46 4.53 7.99 -3.83
CA GLN A 46 3.49 8.98 -4.05
C GLN A 46 3.24 9.10 -5.55
N VAL A 47 2.01 8.86 -5.96
CA VAL A 47 1.63 8.99 -7.37
C VAL A 47 1.32 10.45 -7.65
N ALA A 48 1.99 11.00 -8.65
CA ALA A 48 1.74 12.38 -9.04
C ALA A 48 0.35 12.50 -9.67
N THR A 49 -0.43 13.47 -9.20
CA THR A 49 -1.76 13.71 -9.72
C THR A 49 -1.71 14.85 -10.73
N PRO A 50 -2.12 14.65 -11.97
CA PRO A 50 -2.15 15.75 -12.95
C PRO A 50 -3.24 16.76 -12.56
N ASP A 51 -2.95 18.00 -12.76
CA ASP A 51 -3.90 19.08 -12.50
C ASP A 51 -4.96 19.16 -13.59
#